data_f11b811bba63d1a038a3beae98207611
#
_entry.id   f11b811bba63d1a038a3beae98207611
#
_cell.length_a   1.000
_cell.length_b   1.000
_cell.length_c   1.000
_cell.angle_alpha   90.00
_cell.angle_beta   90.00
_cell.angle_gamma   90.00
#
_symmetry.space_group_name_H-M   'P 1'
#
loop_
_entity.id
_entity.type
_entity.pdbx_description
1 polymer ?
#
loop_
_entity_poly.entity_id
_entity_poly.type
_entity_poly.pdbx_seq_one_letter_code
_entity_poly.pdbx_strand_id
1 'polypeptide(L)' 'MTVPYRIDCPYCGEVVELLLDDSVDDQCYIEDCAVCCKPIALAVAFDTDGVPRVQAAREDES' A
#
# COMPACT_ATOMS: atom_id res chain seq x y z
N MET A 1 -8.42 0.18 14.48
CA MET A 1 -7.97 -1.20 14.31
C MET A 1 -7.18 -1.32 13.03
N THR A 2 -6.11 -2.10 13.01
CA THR A 2 -5.30 -2.27 11.81
C THR A 2 -5.64 -3.57 11.10
N VAL A 3 -5.56 -3.54 9.76
CA VAL A 3 -5.88 -4.68 8.92
C VAL A 3 -4.62 -5.03 8.14
N PRO A 4 -4.14 -6.27 8.19
CA PRO A 4 -2.98 -6.66 7.40
C PRO A 4 -3.36 -6.79 5.92
N TYR A 5 -2.47 -6.32 5.06
CA TYR A 5 -2.68 -6.37 3.62
C TYR A 5 -1.34 -6.61 2.94
N ARG A 6 -1.34 -7.37 1.86
CA ARG A 6 -0.11 -7.68 1.13
C ARG A 6 -0.22 -7.17 -0.30
N ILE A 7 0.86 -6.55 -0.74
CA ILE A 7 0.97 -6.06 -2.11
C ILE A 7 2.26 -6.58 -2.72
N ASP A 8 2.34 -6.51 -4.04
CA ASP A 8 3.59 -6.80 -4.75
C ASP A 8 4.33 -5.50 -4.97
N CYS A 9 5.62 -5.50 -4.65
CA CYS A 9 6.46 -4.34 -4.88
C CYS A 9 6.52 -4.04 -6.38
N PRO A 10 6.24 -2.80 -6.80
CA PRO A 10 6.26 -2.46 -8.22
C PRO A 10 7.66 -2.40 -8.82
N TYR A 11 8.70 -2.46 -8.00
CA TYR A 11 10.08 -2.42 -8.48
C TYR A 11 10.68 -3.82 -8.59
N CYS A 12 10.61 -4.60 -7.53
CA CYS A 12 11.28 -5.90 -7.48
C CYS A 12 10.34 -7.10 -7.48
N GLY A 13 9.04 -6.88 -7.31
CA GLY A 13 8.05 -7.95 -7.32
C GLY A 13 7.93 -8.74 -6.03
N GLU A 14 8.66 -8.37 -4.98
CA GLU A 14 8.55 -9.04 -3.70
C GLU A 14 7.27 -8.63 -2.97
N VAL A 15 6.78 -9.53 -2.13
CA VAL A 15 5.58 -9.26 -1.34
C VAL A 15 5.92 -8.29 -0.21
N VAL A 16 5.14 -7.23 -0.09
CA VAL A 16 5.27 -6.24 0.98
C VAL A 16 4.02 -6.29 1.84
N GLU A 17 4.21 -6.49 3.13
CA GLU A 17 3.08 -6.53 4.07
C GLU A 17 2.82 -5.14 4.63
N LEU A 18 1.57 -4.75 4.61
CA LEU A 18 1.12 -3.44 5.08
C LEU A 18 0.16 -3.62 6.24
N LEU A 19 0.12 -2.62 7.12
CA LEU A 19 -0.90 -2.54 8.15
C LEU A 19 -1.77 -1.31 7.83
N LEU A 20 -3.01 -1.55 7.50
CA LEU A 20 -3.95 -0.51 7.12
C LEU A 20 -4.80 -0.10 8.30
N ASP A 21 -5.10 1.19 8.39
CA ASP A 21 -5.98 1.71 9.44
C ASP A 21 -7.39 1.83 8.87
N ASP A 22 -8.30 1.02 9.38
CA ASP A 22 -9.67 0.99 8.88
C ASP A 22 -10.54 2.12 9.41
N SER A 23 -10.00 2.95 10.29
CA SER A 23 -10.74 4.11 10.81
C SER A 23 -10.65 5.32 9.86
N VAL A 24 -9.84 5.23 8.80
CA VAL A 24 -9.65 6.29 7.82
C VAL A 24 -10.13 5.78 6.47
N ASP A 25 -11.03 6.54 5.82
CA ASP A 25 -11.62 6.11 4.56
C ASP A 25 -10.62 6.11 3.41
N ASP A 26 -9.85 7.18 3.27
CA ASP A 26 -8.85 7.29 2.21
C ASP A 26 -7.50 7.64 2.81
N GLN A 27 -6.46 6.95 2.34
CA GLN A 27 -5.11 7.17 2.81
C GLN A 27 -4.15 7.17 1.63
N CYS A 28 -3.20 8.09 1.65
CA CYS A 28 -2.11 8.09 0.69
C CYS A 28 -0.81 8.24 1.48
N TYR A 29 0.12 7.34 1.27
CA TYR A 29 1.40 7.43 1.97
C TYR A 29 2.48 6.65 1.19
N ILE A 30 3.71 6.84 1.63
CA ILE A 30 4.86 6.17 1.02
C ILE A 30 5.37 5.10 1.96
N GLU A 31 5.60 3.91 1.42
CA GLU A 31 6.15 2.79 2.18
C GLU A 31 7.41 2.29 1.49
N ASP A 32 8.45 2.04 2.25
CA ASP A 32 9.70 1.55 1.68
C ASP A 32 9.66 0.03 1.54
N CYS A 33 10.09 -0.46 0.39
CA CYS A 33 10.25 -1.90 0.20
C CYS A 33 11.42 -2.41 1.02
N ALA A 34 11.22 -3.50 1.76
CA ALA A 34 12.27 -4.07 2.59
C ALA A 34 13.37 -4.77 1.78
N VAL A 35 13.09 -5.08 0.52
CA VAL A 35 14.04 -5.82 -0.33
C VAL A 35 14.86 -4.88 -1.19
N CYS A 36 14.20 -4.01 -1.97
CA CYS A 36 14.90 -3.10 -2.86
C CYS A 36 15.09 -1.71 -2.28
N CYS A 37 14.52 -1.43 -1.12
CA CYS A 37 14.65 -0.16 -0.39
C CYS A 37 14.17 1.06 -1.18
N LYS A 38 13.26 0.86 -2.12
CA LYS A 38 12.73 1.96 -2.92
C LYS A 38 11.37 2.39 -2.38
N PRO A 39 11.03 3.67 -2.50
CA PRO A 39 9.75 4.17 -2.00
C PRO A 39 8.61 3.73 -2.92
N ILE A 40 7.54 3.23 -2.29
CA ILE A 40 6.34 2.80 -3.00
C ILE A 40 5.23 3.77 -2.64
N ALA A 41 4.64 4.40 -3.65
CA ALA A 41 3.48 5.26 -3.43
C ALA A 41 2.24 4.40 -3.28
N LEU A 42 1.55 4.56 -2.17
CA LEU A 42 0.38 3.75 -1.85
C LEU A 42 -0.85 4.62 -1.77
N ALA A 43 -1.93 4.16 -2.37
CA ALA A 43 -3.24 4.77 -2.25
C ALA A 43 -4.18 3.72 -1.71
N VAL A 44 -4.76 3.98 -0.55
CA VAL A 44 -5.64 3.04 0.15
C VAL A 44 -7.02 3.66 0.24
N ALA A 45 -8.04 2.90 -0.12
CA ALA A 45 -9.42 3.30 0.01
C ALA A 45 -10.24 2.12 0.51
N PHE A 46 -11.25 2.41 1.31
CA PHE A 46 -12.21 1.40 1.75
C PHE A 46 -13.54 1.68 1.09
N ASP A 47 -14.19 0.65 0.53
CA ASP A 47 -15.50 0.84 -0.05
C ASP A 47 -16.58 0.71 1.04
N THR A 48 -17.85 0.76 0.62
CA THR A 48 -18.96 0.74 1.57
C THR A 48 -19.07 -0.57 2.35
N ASP A 49 -18.49 -1.63 1.82
CA ASP A 49 -18.47 -2.94 2.49
C ASP A 49 -17.29 -3.08 3.44
N GLY A 50 -16.42 -2.09 3.50
CA GLY A 50 -15.25 -2.13 4.34
C GLY A 50 -14.09 -2.91 3.72
N VAL A 51 -14.17 -3.20 2.42
CA VAL A 51 -13.12 -3.92 1.72
C VAL A 51 -12.02 -2.94 1.30
N PRO A 52 -10.77 -3.17 1.72
CA PRO A 52 -9.70 -2.25 1.36
C PRO A 52 -9.29 -2.42 -0.10
N ARG A 53 -9.01 -1.30 -0.74
CA ARG A 53 -8.44 -1.26 -2.08
C ARG A 53 -7.13 -0.51 -2.01
N VAL A 54 -6.06 -1.19 -2.39
CA VAL A 54 -4.72 -0.63 -2.30
C VAL A 54 -4.12 -0.62 -3.69
N GLN A 55 -3.63 0.55 -4.09
CA GLN A 55 -2.88 0.70 -5.33
C GLN A 55 -1.45 1.08 -4.99
N ALA A 56 -0.52 0.35 -5.57
CA ALA A 56 0.89 0.61 -5.39
C ALA A 56 1.48 1.07 -6.71
N ALA A 57 2.28 2.13 -6.67
CA ALA A 57 2.91 2.67 -7.86
C ALA A 57 4.35 3.03 -7.53
N ARG A 58 5.18 3.05 -8.57
CA ARG A 58 6.56 3.50 -8.42
C ARG A 58 6.57 5.02 -8.34
N GLU A 59 7.33 5.54 -7.41
CA GLU A 59 7.35 6.97 -7.18
C GLU A 59 8.04 7.72 -8.33
N ASP A 60 9.01 7.08 -8.97
CA ASP A 60 9.72 7.68 -10.10
C ASP A 60 8.97 7.55 -11.41
N GLU A 61 7.80 6.97 -11.39
CA GLU A 61 6.97 6.83 -12.57
C GLU A 61 6.12 8.07 -12.78
N SER A 62 6.18 8.61 -13.93
CA SER A 62 5.44 9.83 -14.24
C SER A 62 4.27 9.57 -15.16
#